data_2e656276251e6b6566f6fc4f5329d2dc
#
_entry.id   2e656276251e6b6566f6fc4f5329d2dc
#
_cell.length_a   1.000
_cell.length_b   1.000
_cell.length_c   1.000
_cell.angle_alpha   90.00
_cell.angle_beta   90.00
_cell.angle_gamma   90.00
#
_symmetry.space_group_name_H-M   'P 1'
#
loop_
_entity.id
_entity.type
_entity.pdbx_description
1 polymer ?
#
loop_
_entity_poly.entity_id
_entity_poly.type
_entity_poly.pdbx_seq_one_letter_code
_entity_poly.pdbx_strand_id
1 'polypeptide(L)'
;MPGMAAAPTIFENLILPAEKYETHLLEWVIPETDESLEDYSKRMLQFIKHENIVLIGVSFGGVIVQEMAKFLDLKSLIIISSVKCTNELPPHMKFAARTGLFRIVPTSLVNYVDQFEKYAIGPFLKKRAKLYKQYISITDKQYLDWSIKQMVNWKCEKPDEKVIHIHGDQDEVFPVKNIDNAIIVKGGTHIMVVNRFRWFNENLPAIIETGELIKRT
;
A
#
# COMPACT_ATOMS: atom_id res chain seq x y z
N MET A 1 -2.04 3.88 6.03
CA MET A 1 -0.89 2.95 6.11
C MET A 1 -0.11 3.01 4.80
N PRO A 2 1.18 3.34 4.79
CA PRO A 2 1.99 3.43 3.56
C PRO A 2 2.32 2.06 2.97
N GLY A 3 2.86 2.07 1.74
CA GLY A 3 3.39 0.87 1.10
C GLY A 3 4.64 0.32 1.79
N MET A 4 5.07 -0.88 1.37
CA MET A 4 6.27 -1.53 1.92
C MET A 4 7.46 -0.56 1.88
N ALA A 5 8.16 -0.46 3.00
CA ALA A 5 9.31 0.41 3.22
C ALA A 5 9.06 1.93 3.05
N ALA A 6 7.86 2.35 2.71
CA ALA A 6 7.56 3.76 2.49
C ALA A 6 7.25 4.49 3.80
N ALA A 7 7.70 5.76 3.86
CA ALA A 7 7.35 6.68 4.93
C ALA A 7 5.89 7.17 4.80
N PRO A 8 5.26 7.58 5.90
CA PRO A 8 3.95 8.24 5.87
C PRO A 8 3.92 9.52 5.03
N THR A 9 5.07 10.12 4.77
CA THR A 9 5.23 11.30 3.89
C THR A 9 4.75 11.07 2.46
N ILE A 10 4.50 9.81 2.03
CA ILE A 10 3.82 9.56 0.75
C ILE A 10 2.43 10.20 0.68
N PHE A 11 1.84 10.53 1.84
CA PHE A 11 0.53 11.17 1.98
C PHE A 11 0.62 12.70 2.18
N GLU A 12 1.81 13.31 2.18
CA GLU A 12 2.02 14.73 2.51
C GLU A 12 1.17 15.70 1.67
N ASN A 13 0.86 15.33 0.44
CA ASN A 13 0.04 16.13 -0.47
C ASN A 13 -1.43 15.72 -0.50
N LEU A 14 -1.82 14.71 0.31
CA LEU A 14 -3.20 14.26 0.40
C LEU A 14 -3.90 15.08 1.47
N ILE A 15 -4.81 15.95 1.02
CA ILE A 15 -5.51 16.91 1.87
C ILE A 15 -7.00 16.56 1.86
N LEU A 16 -7.51 16.19 3.03
CA LEU A 16 -8.94 16.00 3.25
C LEU A 16 -9.55 17.22 3.95
N PRO A 17 -10.86 17.50 3.76
CA PRO A 17 -11.55 18.59 4.46
C PRO A 17 -11.45 18.41 5.98
N ALA A 18 -10.74 19.33 6.64
CA ALA A 18 -10.43 19.25 8.08
C ALA A 18 -11.68 19.37 8.97
N GLU A 19 -12.76 19.95 8.45
CA GLU A 19 -14.06 20.03 9.14
C GLU A 19 -14.79 18.69 9.22
N LYS A 20 -14.35 17.68 8.46
CA LYS A 20 -14.96 16.34 8.42
C LYS A 20 -14.06 15.21 8.84
N TYR A 21 -12.76 15.39 8.64
CA TYR A 21 -11.78 14.31 8.81
C TYR A 21 -10.60 14.75 9.65
N GLU A 22 -10.25 13.94 10.61
CA GLU A 22 -8.97 13.98 11.31
C GLU A 22 -8.07 12.89 10.71
N THR A 23 -6.89 13.26 10.20
CA THR A 23 -6.00 12.34 9.50
C THR A 23 -4.87 11.89 10.42
N HIS A 24 -4.77 10.57 10.63
CA HIS A 24 -3.72 9.94 11.42
C HIS A 24 -2.86 9.06 10.51
N LEU A 25 -1.56 9.30 10.52
CA LEU A 25 -0.61 8.58 9.69
C LEU A 25 -0.03 7.40 10.48
N LEU A 26 -0.28 6.18 10.02
CA LEU A 26 0.33 4.98 10.57
C LEU A 26 1.74 4.82 10.00
N GLU A 27 2.68 4.45 10.85
CA GLU A 27 4.05 4.12 10.48
C GLU A 27 4.31 2.63 10.61
N TRP A 28 5.29 2.13 9.88
CA TRP A 28 5.76 0.78 10.02
C TRP A 28 6.50 0.61 11.36
N VAL A 29 6.22 -0.49 12.04
CA VAL A 29 6.95 -0.94 13.22
C VAL A 29 7.76 -2.17 12.82
N ILE A 30 8.95 -2.32 13.35
CA ILE A 30 9.75 -3.52 13.09
C ILE A 30 8.98 -4.75 13.63
N PRO A 31 8.77 -5.78 12.81
CA PRO A 31 8.09 -6.98 13.23
C PRO A 31 8.90 -7.72 14.30
N GLU A 32 8.22 -8.42 15.20
CA GLU A 32 8.86 -9.33 16.13
C GLU A 32 9.36 -10.59 15.42
N THR A 33 10.22 -11.35 16.08
CA THR A 33 10.73 -12.60 15.51
C THR A 33 9.59 -13.55 15.22
N ASP A 34 9.53 -14.05 13.97
CA ASP A 34 8.49 -14.96 13.47
C ASP A 34 7.05 -14.45 13.61
N GLU A 35 6.85 -13.14 13.77
CA GLU A 35 5.52 -12.53 13.88
C GLU A 35 4.68 -12.83 12.64
N SER A 36 3.48 -13.33 12.85
CA SER A 36 2.51 -13.56 11.77
C SER A 36 1.94 -12.22 11.26
N LEU A 37 1.36 -12.22 10.05
CA LEU A 37 0.67 -11.06 9.52
C LEU A 37 -0.51 -10.63 10.40
N GLU A 38 -1.23 -11.62 10.93
CA GLU A 38 -2.36 -11.40 11.82
C GLU A 38 -1.92 -10.76 13.15
N ASP A 39 -0.87 -11.30 13.78
CA ASP A 39 -0.37 -10.76 15.06
C ASP A 39 0.20 -9.35 14.89
N TYR A 40 0.95 -9.13 13.81
CA TYR A 40 1.41 -7.78 13.45
C TYR A 40 0.24 -6.82 13.28
N SER A 41 -0.81 -7.23 12.56
CA SER A 41 -1.98 -6.40 12.33
C SER A 41 -2.73 -6.11 13.63
N LYS A 42 -2.86 -7.09 14.54
CA LYS A 42 -3.41 -6.89 15.90
C LYS A 42 -2.58 -5.90 16.69
N ARG A 43 -1.24 -6.02 16.63
CA ARG A 43 -0.34 -5.09 17.33
C ARG A 43 -0.46 -3.67 16.79
N MET A 44 -0.72 -3.49 15.49
CA MET A 44 -0.98 -2.18 14.88
C MET A 44 -2.26 -1.51 15.39
N LEU A 45 -3.24 -2.27 15.93
CA LEU A 45 -4.47 -1.70 16.49
C LEU A 45 -4.23 -0.76 17.69
N GLN A 46 -3.11 -0.89 18.39
CA GLN A 46 -2.76 0.02 19.49
C GLN A 46 -2.67 1.49 19.08
N PHE A 47 -2.47 1.75 17.77
CA PHE A 47 -2.40 3.09 17.20
C PHE A 47 -3.76 3.62 16.76
N ILE A 48 -4.81 2.80 16.81
CA ILE A 48 -6.19 3.17 16.44
C ILE A 48 -6.95 3.50 17.73
N LYS A 49 -7.24 4.79 17.94
CA LYS A 49 -7.87 5.27 19.21
C LYS A 49 -9.16 6.07 18.96
N HIS A 50 -9.62 6.11 17.74
CA HIS A 50 -10.75 6.95 17.33
C HIS A 50 -11.97 6.12 16.95
N GLU A 51 -13.12 6.77 16.91
CA GLU A 51 -14.38 6.20 16.42
C GLU A 51 -14.63 6.61 14.96
N ASN A 52 -15.59 5.97 14.29
CA ASN A 52 -15.92 6.22 12.89
C ASN A 52 -14.71 6.09 11.94
N ILE A 53 -13.97 5.03 12.13
CA ILE A 53 -12.66 4.81 11.53
C ILE A 53 -12.79 4.58 10.01
N VAL A 54 -11.98 5.30 9.25
CA VAL A 54 -11.69 5.01 7.84
C VAL A 54 -10.26 4.53 7.75
N LEU A 55 -10.04 3.28 7.36
CA LEU A 55 -8.69 2.76 7.10
C LEU A 55 -8.34 2.90 5.63
N ILE A 56 -7.17 3.49 5.37
CA ILE A 56 -6.62 3.63 4.01
C ILE A 56 -5.23 3.00 3.97
N GLY A 57 -5.02 2.07 3.04
CA GLY A 57 -3.72 1.41 2.87
C GLY A 57 -3.24 1.40 1.43
N VAL A 58 -1.95 1.65 1.22
CA VAL A 58 -1.30 1.66 -0.10
C VAL A 58 -0.45 0.42 -0.27
N SER A 59 -0.56 -0.30 -1.39
CA SER A 59 0.28 -1.46 -1.72
C SER A 59 0.24 -2.51 -0.58
N PHE A 60 1.38 -2.91 -0.02
CA PHE A 60 1.43 -3.81 1.13
C PHE A 60 0.68 -3.25 2.37
N GLY A 61 0.67 -1.92 2.55
CA GLY A 61 -0.18 -1.30 3.57
C GLY A 61 -1.67 -1.57 3.35
N GLY A 62 -2.10 -1.76 2.09
CA GLY A 62 -3.46 -2.19 1.75
C GLY A 62 -3.78 -3.61 2.24
N VAL A 63 -2.80 -4.51 2.23
CA VAL A 63 -2.94 -5.85 2.83
C VAL A 63 -3.05 -5.75 4.36
N ILE A 64 -2.18 -4.95 4.99
CA ILE A 64 -2.19 -4.76 6.45
C ILE A 64 -3.53 -4.19 6.93
N VAL A 65 -4.06 -3.15 6.29
CA VAL A 65 -5.35 -2.57 6.73
C VAL A 65 -6.52 -3.52 6.54
N GLN A 66 -6.48 -4.42 5.56
CA GLN A 66 -7.48 -5.48 5.41
C GLN A 66 -7.38 -6.50 6.56
N GLU A 67 -6.18 -6.88 6.99
CA GLU A 67 -6.01 -7.73 8.17
C GLU A 67 -6.46 -7.02 9.45
N MET A 68 -6.13 -5.74 9.64
CA MET A 68 -6.59 -4.94 10.78
C MET A 68 -8.12 -4.82 10.81
N ALA A 69 -8.75 -4.69 9.65
CA ALA A 69 -10.20 -4.53 9.51
C ALA A 69 -11.00 -5.69 10.11
N LYS A 70 -10.41 -6.89 10.22
CA LYS A 70 -11.04 -8.06 10.84
C LYS A 70 -11.35 -7.87 12.33
N PHE A 71 -10.72 -6.88 12.97
CA PHE A 71 -10.80 -6.61 14.40
C PHE A 71 -11.38 -5.23 14.74
N LEU A 72 -11.89 -4.50 13.74
CA LEU A 72 -12.40 -3.14 13.89
C LEU A 72 -13.80 -3.00 13.28
N ASP A 73 -14.62 -2.16 13.91
CA ASP A 73 -15.82 -1.65 13.26
C ASP A 73 -15.44 -0.41 12.45
N LEU A 74 -15.52 -0.50 11.13
CA LEU A 74 -15.06 0.53 10.22
C LEU A 74 -16.22 1.21 9.49
N LYS A 75 -16.16 2.54 9.40
CA LYS A 75 -16.99 3.30 8.47
C LYS A 75 -16.65 2.95 7.02
N SER A 76 -15.36 2.84 6.70
CA SER A 76 -14.88 2.53 5.35
C SER A 76 -13.48 1.90 5.36
N LEU A 77 -13.24 0.99 4.42
CA LEU A 77 -11.94 0.36 4.17
C LEU A 77 -11.53 0.60 2.72
N ILE A 78 -10.43 1.34 2.52
CA ILE A 78 -9.97 1.75 1.20
C ILE A 78 -8.55 1.23 0.98
N ILE A 79 -8.35 0.56 -0.14
CA ILE A 79 -7.01 0.17 -0.58
C ILE A 79 -6.64 0.87 -1.88
N ILE A 80 -5.38 1.26 -1.99
CA ILE A 80 -4.84 2.01 -3.13
C ILE A 80 -3.64 1.25 -3.70
N SER A 81 -3.61 0.99 -5.02
CA SER A 81 -2.51 0.27 -5.67
C SER A 81 -2.14 -1.01 -4.92
N SER A 82 -3.13 -1.80 -4.55
CA SER A 82 -2.99 -3.01 -3.74
C SER A 82 -3.73 -4.20 -4.37
N VAL A 83 -3.98 -5.24 -3.58
CA VAL A 83 -4.77 -6.42 -3.96
C VAL A 83 -5.80 -6.74 -2.88
N LYS A 84 -6.99 -7.20 -3.28
CA LYS A 84 -8.07 -7.61 -2.36
C LYS A 84 -7.99 -9.07 -1.94
N CYS A 85 -7.37 -9.90 -2.76
CA CYS A 85 -7.22 -11.32 -2.49
C CYS A 85 -6.02 -11.91 -3.21
N THR A 86 -5.70 -13.16 -2.87
CA THR A 86 -4.57 -13.92 -3.44
C THR A 86 -4.67 -14.06 -4.96
N ASN A 87 -5.90 -14.09 -5.52
CA ASN A 87 -6.10 -14.26 -6.95
C ASN A 87 -5.62 -13.04 -7.76
N GLU A 88 -5.63 -11.85 -7.17
CA GLU A 88 -5.14 -10.62 -7.81
C GLU A 88 -3.61 -10.51 -7.82
N LEU A 89 -2.90 -11.33 -7.03
CA LEU A 89 -1.43 -11.33 -7.04
C LEU A 89 -0.88 -11.72 -8.42
N PRO A 90 0.14 -11.03 -8.91
CA PRO A 90 0.79 -11.36 -10.17
C PRO A 90 1.37 -12.79 -10.19
N PRO A 91 1.40 -13.45 -11.35
CA PRO A 91 1.88 -14.84 -11.47
C PRO A 91 3.30 -15.06 -10.93
N HIS A 92 4.21 -14.09 -11.10
CA HIS A 92 5.58 -14.20 -10.59
C HIS A 92 5.64 -14.19 -9.06
N MET A 93 4.75 -13.44 -8.37
CA MET A 93 4.66 -13.45 -6.91
C MET A 93 4.10 -14.78 -6.41
N LYS A 94 3.06 -15.31 -7.08
CA LYS A 94 2.53 -16.66 -6.78
C LYS A 94 3.59 -17.75 -7.00
N PHE A 95 4.38 -17.63 -8.05
CA PHE A 95 5.50 -18.53 -8.31
C PHE A 95 6.57 -18.42 -7.23
N ALA A 96 6.97 -17.21 -6.84
CA ALA A 96 7.94 -16.98 -5.78
C ALA A 96 7.47 -17.57 -4.43
N ALA A 97 6.18 -17.44 -4.11
CA ALA A 97 5.58 -18.06 -2.93
C ALA A 97 5.70 -19.61 -2.96
N ARG A 98 5.37 -20.22 -4.10
CA ARG A 98 5.37 -21.70 -4.27
C ARG A 98 6.77 -22.30 -4.23
N THR A 99 7.77 -21.59 -4.74
CA THR A 99 9.16 -22.07 -4.86
C THR A 99 10.06 -21.63 -3.71
N GLY A 100 9.60 -20.68 -2.89
CA GLY A 100 10.44 -20.08 -1.85
C GLY A 100 11.50 -19.09 -2.37
N LEU A 101 11.48 -18.74 -3.66
CA LEU A 101 12.45 -17.82 -4.27
C LEU A 101 12.46 -16.42 -3.64
N PHE A 102 11.37 -16.00 -2.99
CA PHE A 102 11.35 -14.76 -2.23
C PHE A 102 12.43 -14.68 -1.14
N ARG A 103 12.91 -15.83 -0.62
CA ARG A 103 13.94 -15.89 0.43
C ARG A 103 15.33 -15.48 -0.04
N ILE A 104 15.58 -15.52 -1.35
CA ILE A 104 16.86 -15.14 -1.94
C ILE A 104 16.84 -13.72 -2.53
N VAL A 105 15.75 -12.97 -2.34
CA VAL A 105 15.69 -11.57 -2.72
C VAL A 105 16.70 -10.81 -1.86
N PRO A 106 17.69 -10.11 -2.46
CA PRO A 106 18.72 -9.44 -1.70
C PRO A 106 18.22 -8.11 -1.10
N THR A 107 17.40 -8.21 -0.04
CA THR A 107 16.78 -7.05 0.63
C THR A 107 17.81 -6.06 1.17
N SER A 108 19.02 -6.52 1.49
CA SER A 108 20.14 -5.66 1.86
C SER A 108 20.54 -4.66 0.77
N LEU A 109 20.17 -4.89 -0.49
CA LEU A 109 20.43 -3.94 -1.58
C LEU A 109 19.67 -2.63 -1.42
N VAL A 110 18.57 -2.61 -0.63
CA VAL A 110 17.84 -1.37 -0.33
C VAL A 110 18.77 -0.35 0.37
N ASN A 111 19.75 -0.81 1.15
CA ASN A 111 20.73 0.05 1.80
C ASN A 111 21.68 0.76 0.81
N TYR A 112 21.68 0.32 -0.45
CA TYR A 112 22.49 0.92 -1.52
C TYR A 112 21.68 1.87 -2.42
N VAL A 113 20.47 2.26 -2.03
CA VAL A 113 19.62 3.20 -2.81
C VAL A 113 20.37 4.51 -3.08
N ASP A 114 21.19 4.98 -2.12
CA ASP A 114 22.04 6.16 -2.31
C ASP A 114 23.09 5.97 -3.42
N GLN A 115 23.56 4.74 -3.63
CA GLN A 115 24.49 4.42 -4.71
C GLN A 115 23.78 4.32 -6.06
N PHE A 116 22.51 3.85 -6.08
CA PHE A 116 21.71 3.82 -7.31
C PHE A 116 21.48 5.22 -7.89
N GLU A 117 21.30 6.25 -7.04
CA GLU A 117 21.20 7.64 -7.51
C GLU A 117 22.49 8.08 -8.23
N LYS A 118 23.64 7.66 -7.70
CA LYS A 118 24.97 7.99 -8.24
C LYS A 118 25.26 7.34 -9.60
N TYR A 119 24.72 6.14 -9.81
CA TYR A 119 24.91 5.35 -11.04
C TYR A 119 23.72 5.38 -11.98
N ALA A 120 22.62 6.06 -11.62
CA ALA A 120 21.46 6.19 -12.47
C ALA A 120 21.77 7.02 -13.72
N ILE A 121 21.76 6.35 -14.87
CA ILE A 121 22.03 6.98 -16.17
C ILE A 121 20.68 7.41 -16.77
N GLY A 122 20.55 8.72 -17.04
CA GLY A 122 19.37 9.32 -17.66
C GLY A 122 18.37 9.96 -16.68
N PRO A 123 17.61 10.96 -17.17
CA PRO A 123 16.71 11.76 -16.32
C PRO A 123 15.61 10.93 -15.66
N PHE A 124 15.12 9.91 -16.33
CA PHE A 124 14.05 9.04 -15.85
C PHE A 124 14.47 8.20 -14.62
N LEU A 125 15.66 7.55 -14.69
CA LEU A 125 16.17 6.76 -13.58
C LEU A 125 16.56 7.64 -12.39
N LYS A 126 17.17 8.81 -12.65
CA LYS A 126 17.50 9.80 -11.60
C LYS A 126 16.26 10.28 -10.87
N LYS A 127 15.16 10.58 -11.59
CA LYS A 127 13.90 11.00 -10.98
C LYS A 127 13.30 9.88 -10.11
N ARG A 128 13.34 8.63 -10.57
CA ARG A 128 12.88 7.47 -9.77
C ARG A 128 13.75 7.27 -8.52
N ALA A 129 15.06 7.29 -8.66
CA ALA A 129 15.99 7.17 -7.53
C ALA A 129 15.74 8.24 -6.47
N LYS A 130 15.54 9.50 -6.89
CA LYS A 130 15.21 10.62 -5.99
C LYS A 130 13.88 10.40 -5.24
N LEU A 131 12.85 9.91 -5.92
CA LEU A 131 11.57 9.58 -5.29
C LEU A 131 11.71 8.44 -4.28
N TYR A 132 12.45 7.40 -4.60
CA TYR A 132 12.73 6.31 -3.66
C TYR A 132 13.46 6.82 -2.42
N LYS A 133 14.49 7.66 -2.59
CA LYS A 133 15.23 8.26 -1.46
C LYS A 133 14.33 9.13 -0.57
N GLN A 134 13.40 9.87 -1.15
CA GLN A 134 12.49 10.75 -0.42
C GLN A 134 11.46 9.98 0.41
N TYR A 135 10.97 8.84 -0.09
CA TYR A 135 9.82 8.16 0.50
C TYR A 135 10.14 6.79 1.12
N ILE A 136 11.34 6.26 0.99
CA ILE A 136 11.76 5.08 1.74
C ILE A 136 12.21 5.51 3.14
N SER A 137 11.59 4.95 4.19
CA SER A 137 11.94 5.23 5.58
C SER A 137 12.55 4.05 6.30
N ILE A 138 12.19 2.82 5.92
CA ILE A 138 12.65 1.61 6.59
C ILE A 138 13.47 0.78 5.63
N THR A 139 14.74 0.63 5.96
CA THR A 139 15.70 -0.22 5.24
C THR A 139 16.16 -1.41 6.09
N ASP A 140 15.53 -1.62 7.24
CA ASP A 140 15.81 -2.73 8.13
C ASP A 140 15.59 -4.07 7.42
N LYS A 141 16.57 -4.96 7.50
CA LYS A 141 16.56 -6.23 6.79
C LYS A 141 15.46 -7.17 7.32
N GLN A 142 15.27 -7.22 8.65
CA GLN A 142 14.25 -8.07 9.26
C GLN A 142 12.87 -7.66 8.78
N TYR A 143 12.58 -6.36 8.77
CA TYR A 143 11.34 -5.82 8.27
C TYR A 143 11.12 -6.14 6.78
N LEU A 144 12.13 -5.94 5.94
CA LEU A 144 12.00 -6.16 4.50
C LEU A 144 11.79 -7.65 4.17
N ASP A 145 12.56 -8.54 4.77
CA ASP A 145 12.42 -9.99 4.59
C ASP A 145 11.04 -10.46 5.05
N TRP A 146 10.62 -9.98 6.22
CA TRP A 146 9.28 -10.26 6.76
C TRP A 146 8.18 -9.75 5.82
N SER A 147 8.26 -8.50 5.38
CA SER A 147 7.24 -7.88 4.52
C SER A 147 7.08 -8.62 3.19
N ILE A 148 8.19 -8.99 2.54
CA ILE A 148 8.16 -9.77 1.30
C ILE A 148 7.55 -11.15 1.55
N LYS A 149 7.97 -11.83 2.63
CA LYS A 149 7.43 -13.13 3.03
C LYS A 149 5.92 -13.05 3.24
N GLN A 150 5.44 -12.05 3.99
CA GLN A 150 4.01 -11.88 4.26
C GLN A 150 3.24 -11.54 2.99
N MET A 151 3.74 -10.62 2.16
CA MET A 151 3.06 -10.21 0.93
C MET A 151 2.83 -11.37 -0.03
N VAL A 152 3.86 -12.17 -0.30
CA VAL A 152 3.76 -13.27 -1.30
C VAL A 152 3.01 -14.48 -0.76
N ASN A 153 3.01 -14.70 0.57
CA ASN A 153 2.31 -15.83 1.21
C ASN A 153 0.94 -15.44 1.78
N TRP A 154 0.50 -14.21 1.58
CA TRP A 154 -0.80 -13.77 2.04
C TRP A 154 -1.91 -14.65 1.48
N LYS A 155 -2.79 -15.11 2.36
CA LYS A 155 -3.90 -15.99 2.03
C LYS A 155 -5.21 -15.26 2.26
N CYS A 156 -5.81 -14.83 1.17
CA CYS A 156 -7.17 -14.31 1.15
C CYS A 156 -7.85 -14.90 -0.09
N GLU A 157 -8.65 -15.93 0.10
CA GLU A 157 -9.34 -16.63 -1.01
C GLU A 157 -10.54 -15.83 -1.50
N LYS A 158 -11.25 -15.19 -0.58
CA LYS A 158 -12.46 -14.41 -0.87
C LYS A 158 -12.28 -12.98 -0.36
N PRO A 159 -12.32 -11.98 -1.27
CA PRO A 159 -12.23 -10.59 -0.86
C PRO A 159 -13.46 -10.17 -0.02
N ASP A 160 -13.25 -9.26 0.91
CA ASP A 160 -14.35 -8.57 1.57
C ASP A 160 -15.00 -7.60 0.57
N GLU A 161 -16.32 -7.73 0.36
CA GLU A 161 -17.09 -6.91 -0.58
C GLU A 161 -17.15 -5.42 -0.16
N LYS A 162 -16.88 -5.13 1.12
CA LYS A 162 -16.84 -3.77 1.65
C LYS A 162 -15.55 -3.02 1.31
N VAL A 163 -14.54 -3.72 0.79
CA VAL A 163 -13.26 -3.09 0.41
C VAL A 163 -13.44 -2.24 -0.82
N ILE A 164 -13.25 -0.94 -0.68
CA ILE A 164 -13.18 0.01 -1.78
C ILE A 164 -11.77 -0.03 -2.34
N HIS A 165 -11.63 -0.41 -3.60
CA HIS A 165 -10.33 -0.52 -4.26
C HIS A 165 -10.14 0.60 -5.27
N ILE A 166 -9.12 1.43 -5.08
CA ILE A 166 -8.70 2.47 -6.03
C ILE A 166 -7.41 2.00 -6.69
N HIS A 167 -7.41 1.88 -8.02
CA HIS A 167 -6.30 1.28 -8.75
C HIS A 167 -5.90 2.06 -9.99
N GLY A 168 -4.61 2.06 -10.33
CA GLY A 168 -4.08 2.72 -11.51
C GLY A 168 -4.05 1.80 -12.72
N ASP A 169 -4.47 2.29 -13.90
CA ASP A 169 -4.43 1.50 -15.14
C ASP A 169 -3.00 1.26 -15.67
N GLN A 170 -2.01 1.98 -15.12
CA GLN A 170 -0.59 1.83 -15.45
C GLN A 170 0.24 1.30 -14.26
N ASP A 171 -0.40 0.56 -13.35
CA ASP A 171 0.32 -0.10 -12.26
C ASP A 171 1.07 -1.32 -12.81
N GLU A 172 2.42 -1.26 -12.76
CA GLU A 172 3.29 -2.34 -13.23
C GLU A 172 3.58 -3.37 -12.13
N VAL A 173 3.35 -3.03 -10.86
CA VAL A 173 3.55 -3.95 -9.71
C VAL A 173 2.37 -4.89 -9.56
N PHE A 174 1.16 -4.34 -9.57
CA PHE A 174 -0.09 -5.09 -9.61
C PHE A 174 -0.85 -4.72 -10.89
N PRO A 175 -0.58 -5.41 -12.01
CA PRO A 175 -1.20 -5.06 -13.29
C PRO A 175 -2.73 -5.11 -13.23
N VAL A 176 -3.38 -4.04 -13.71
CA VAL A 176 -4.84 -3.85 -13.64
C VAL A 176 -5.64 -5.01 -14.22
N LYS A 177 -5.08 -5.78 -15.15
CA LYS A 177 -5.70 -6.99 -15.72
C LYS A 177 -5.95 -8.12 -14.71
N ASN A 178 -5.30 -8.06 -13.54
CA ASN A 178 -5.49 -9.04 -12.46
C ASN A 178 -6.40 -8.50 -11.36
N ILE A 179 -6.87 -7.26 -11.48
CA ILE A 179 -7.65 -6.55 -10.46
C ILE A 179 -9.11 -6.54 -10.86
N ASP A 180 -9.96 -6.98 -9.95
CA ASP A 180 -11.41 -6.99 -10.14
C ASP A 180 -12.09 -5.86 -9.35
N ASN A 181 -13.15 -5.28 -9.94
CA ASN A 181 -14.02 -4.30 -9.26
C ASN A 181 -13.26 -3.19 -8.52
N ALA A 182 -12.48 -2.39 -9.25
CA ALA A 182 -11.76 -1.25 -8.71
C ALA A 182 -12.20 0.06 -9.37
N ILE A 183 -12.09 1.15 -8.63
CA ILE A 183 -12.17 2.51 -9.16
C ILE A 183 -10.85 2.78 -9.90
N ILE A 184 -10.91 2.90 -11.22
CA ILE A 184 -9.72 3.04 -12.05
C ILE A 184 -9.32 4.50 -12.20
N VAL A 185 -8.07 4.79 -11.81
CA VAL A 185 -7.44 6.10 -12.02
C VAL A 185 -6.64 6.07 -13.31
N LYS A 186 -7.11 6.80 -14.31
CA LYS A 186 -6.46 6.87 -15.64
C LYS A 186 -5.04 7.45 -15.54
N GLY A 187 -4.07 6.74 -16.10
CA GLY A 187 -2.65 7.09 -16.03
C GLY A 187 -2.06 6.94 -14.62
N GLY A 188 -2.77 6.29 -13.71
CA GLY A 188 -2.28 5.97 -12.36
C GLY A 188 -1.24 4.85 -12.40
N THR A 189 -0.09 5.08 -11.77
CA THR A 189 0.97 4.08 -11.57
C THR A 189 0.91 3.53 -10.15
N HIS A 190 1.78 2.59 -9.79
CA HIS A 190 1.85 2.04 -8.42
C HIS A 190 2.04 3.12 -7.33
N ILE A 191 2.67 4.23 -7.67
CA ILE A 191 2.91 5.37 -6.76
C ILE A 191 1.90 6.52 -6.98
N MET A 192 0.70 6.22 -7.44
CA MET A 192 -0.27 7.26 -7.80
C MET A 192 -0.72 8.12 -6.62
N VAL A 193 -0.64 7.63 -5.39
CA VAL A 193 -0.91 8.44 -4.20
C VAL A 193 -0.01 9.66 -4.13
N VAL A 194 1.25 9.55 -4.63
CA VAL A 194 2.23 10.63 -4.68
C VAL A 194 2.05 11.51 -5.91
N ASN A 195 1.87 10.90 -7.10
CA ASN A 195 1.91 11.65 -8.36
C ASN A 195 0.53 12.03 -8.92
N ARG A 196 -0.56 11.50 -8.32
CA ARG A 196 -1.97 11.82 -8.62
C ARG A 196 -2.71 12.37 -7.41
N PHE A 197 -2.02 12.95 -6.42
CA PHE A 197 -2.61 13.47 -5.18
C PHE A 197 -3.78 14.42 -5.43
N ARG A 198 -3.76 15.24 -6.50
CA ARG A 198 -4.87 16.13 -6.86
C ARG A 198 -6.15 15.36 -7.14
N TRP A 199 -6.05 14.24 -7.85
CA TRP A 199 -7.18 13.36 -8.10
C TRP A 199 -7.75 12.82 -6.80
N PHE A 200 -6.89 12.41 -5.86
CA PHE A 200 -7.32 11.95 -4.54
C PHE A 200 -7.99 13.07 -3.74
N ASN A 201 -7.40 14.25 -3.68
CA ASN A 201 -7.97 15.39 -2.95
C ASN A 201 -9.37 15.76 -3.47
N GLU A 202 -9.60 15.57 -4.76
CA GLU A 202 -10.87 15.85 -5.42
C GLU A 202 -11.93 14.79 -5.18
N ASN A 203 -11.55 13.51 -5.17
CA ASN A 203 -12.49 12.40 -5.23
C ASN A 203 -12.57 11.58 -3.95
N LEU A 204 -11.49 11.49 -3.17
CA LEU A 204 -11.43 10.66 -1.98
C LEU A 204 -12.49 11.01 -0.91
N PRO A 205 -12.82 12.30 -0.64
CA PRO A 205 -13.89 12.62 0.30
C PRO A 205 -15.24 12.00 -0.09
N ALA A 206 -15.59 12.05 -1.38
CA ALA A 206 -16.84 11.45 -1.87
C ALA A 206 -16.78 9.92 -1.79
N ILE A 207 -15.65 9.33 -2.17
CA ILE A 207 -15.44 7.87 -2.11
C ILE A 207 -15.56 7.35 -0.67
N ILE A 208 -15.04 8.08 0.32
CA ILE A 208 -15.17 7.74 1.75
C ILE A 208 -16.64 7.67 2.16
N GLU A 209 -17.47 8.59 1.67
CA GLU A 209 -18.89 8.69 2.08
C GLU A 209 -19.81 7.72 1.31
N THR A 210 -19.53 7.48 0.04
CA THR A 210 -20.44 6.75 -0.85
C THR A 210 -19.94 5.38 -1.32
N GLY A 211 -18.65 5.12 -1.18
CA GLY A 211 -18.00 3.93 -1.76
C GLY A 211 -17.75 4.03 -3.26
N GLU A 212 -18.16 5.11 -3.91
CA GLU A 212 -18.16 5.22 -5.38
C GLU A 212 -17.50 6.52 -5.87
N LEU A 213 -17.03 6.48 -7.11
CA LEU A 213 -16.58 7.67 -7.83
C LEU A 213 -17.79 8.42 -8.39
N ILE A 214 -18.06 9.61 -7.87
CA ILE A 214 -19.14 10.45 -8.38
C ILE A 214 -18.72 11.04 -9.73
N LYS A 215 -19.41 10.64 -10.81
CA LYS A 215 -19.21 11.27 -12.12
C LYS A 215 -19.70 12.71 -12.04
N ARG A 216 -18.81 13.67 -12.17
CA ARG A 216 -19.22 15.06 -12.39
C ARG A 216 -19.75 15.16 -13.82
N THR A 217 -21.01 15.48 -13.94
CA THR A 217 -21.67 15.81 -15.23
C THR A 217 -21.14 17.13 -15.77
#